data_375c967772561161df7e84c500bf8314
#
_entry.id   375c967772561161df7e84c500bf8314
#
_cell.length_a   1.000
_cell.length_b   1.000
_cell.length_c   1.000
_cell.angle_alpha   90.00
_cell.angle_beta   90.00
_cell.angle_gamma   90.00
#
_symmetry.space_group_name_H-M   'P 1'
#
loop_
_entity.id
_entity.type
_entity.pdbx_description
1 polymer ?
#
loop_
_entity_poly.entity_id
_entity_poly.type
_entity_poly.pdbx_seq_one_letter_code
_entity_poly.pdbx_strand_id
1 'polypeptide(L)' 'MTEIEFIKKQNDEFRQQAVDRLCTGAAKDYAEYRELVGVIRGLDHANLTLQDFAKRMEQLDNE' A
#
# COMPACT_ATOMS: atom_id res chain seq x y z
N MET A 1 0.31 18.86 -3.81
CA MET A 1 0.41 17.45 -3.39
C MET A 1 1.78 17.23 -2.75
N THR A 2 1.82 16.69 -1.55
CA THR A 2 3.07 16.38 -0.86
C THR A 2 3.69 15.10 -1.41
N GLU A 3 4.97 14.89 -1.11
CA GLU A 3 5.66 13.66 -1.49
C GLU A 3 4.98 12.44 -0.86
N ILE A 4 4.51 12.58 0.41
CA ILE A 4 3.85 11.50 1.12
C ILE A 4 2.54 11.11 0.44
N GLU A 5 1.75 12.10 0.03
CA GLU A 5 0.51 11.86 -0.69
C GLU A 5 0.75 11.18 -2.02
N PHE A 6 1.81 11.57 -2.72
CA PHE A 6 2.19 10.96 -3.99
C PHE A 6 2.55 9.47 -3.79
N ILE A 7 3.38 9.17 -2.79
CA ILE A 7 3.79 7.78 -2.51
C ILE A 7 2.58 6.93 -2.13
N LYS A 8 1.73 7.47 -1.27
CA LYS A 8 0.52 6.75 -0.84
C LYS A 8 -0.39 6.44 -2.03
N LYS A 9 -0.56 7.39 -2.93
CA LYS A 9 -1.35 7.20 -4.14
C LYS A 9 -0.78 6.09 -5.01
N GLN A 10 0.54 6.07 -5.21
CA GLN A 10 1.19 5.02 -5.96
C GLN A 10 1.01 3.65 -5.31
N ASN A 11 1.15 3.59 -3.99
CA ASN A 11 0.93 2.35 -3.24
C ASN A 11 -0.51 1.87 -3.38
N ASP A 12 -1.48 2.78 -3.33
CA ASP A 12 -2.89 2.43 -3.48
C ASP A 12 -3.19 1.88 -4.89
N GLU A 13 -2.54 2.43 -5.92
CA GLU A 13 -2.68 1.93 -7.28
C GLU A 13 -2.10 0.52 -7.43
N PHE A 14 -0.92 0.27 -6.87
CA PHE A 14 -0.31 -1.07 -6.87
C PHE A 14 -1.17 -2.07 -6.10
N ARG A 15 -1.71 -1.64 -4.96
CA ARG A 15 -2.60 -2.47 -4.16
C ARG A 15 -3.84 -2.85 -4.95
N GLN A 16 -4.44 -1.89 -5.64
CA GLN A 16 -5.63 -2.13 -6.44
C GLN A 16 -5.35 -3.12 -7.57
N GLN A 17 -4.20 -3.03 -8.21
CA GLN A 17 -3.81 -3.99 -9.23
C GLN A 17 -3.74 -5.42 -8.67
N ALA A 18 -3.16 -5.59 -7.49
CA ALA A 18 -3.07 -6.90 -6.84
C ALA A 18 -4.46 -7.43 -6.47
N VAL A 19 -5.33 -6.56 -5.94
CA VAL A 19 -6.70 -6.93 -5.61
C VAL A 19 -7.45 -7.36 -6.88
N ASP A 20 -7.32 -6.59 -7.95
CA ASP A 20 -7.98 -6.90 -9.22
C ASP A 20 -7.53 -8.25 -9.77
N ARG A 21 -6.25 -8.57 -9.66
CA ARG A 21 -5.74 -9.87 -10.10
C ARG A 21 -6.34 -11.02 -9.31
N LEU A 22 -6.50 -10.84 -8.00
CA LEU A 22 -7.18 -11.84 -7.17
C LEU A 22 -8.65 -11.99 -7.56
N CYS A 23 -9.35 -10.88 -7.76
CA CYS A 23 -10.78 -10.88 -8.09
C CYS A 23 -11.08 -11.45 -9.47
N THR A 24 -10.16 -11.29 -10.43
CA THR A 24 -10.35 -11.81 -11.79
C THR A 24 -9.91 -13.26 -11.96
N GLY A 25 -9.43 -13.89 -10.88
CA GLY A 25 -8.98 -15.27 -10.94
C GLY A 25 -7.66 -15.45 -11.68
N ALA A 26 -6.87 -14.39 -11.78
CA ALA A 26 -5.57 -14.45 -12.45
C ALA A 26 -4.54 -15.29 -11.69
N ALA A 27 -4.75 -15.51 -10.40
CA ALA A 27 -3.90 -16.39 -9.60
C ALA A 27 -4.14 -17.84 -10.04
N LYS A 28 -3.11 -18.46 -10.60
CA LYS A 28 -3.20 -19.79 -11.19
C LYS A 28 -3.09 -20.92 -10.17
N ASP A 29 -2.43 -20.64 -9.04
CA ASP A 29 -2.21 -21.63 -8.01
C ASP A 29 -2.11 -20.94 -6.64
N TYR A 30 -1.95 -21.75 -5.60
CA TYR A 30 -1.89 -21.26 -4.24
C TYR A 30 -0.67 -20.39 -3.98
N ALA A 31 0.46 -20.72 -4.60
CA ALA A 31 1.69 -19.92 -4.44
C ALA A 31 1.50 -18.51 -4.99
N GLU A 32 0.87 -18.38 -6.15
CA GLU A 32 0.59 -17.07 -6.74
C GLU A 32 -0.43 -16.29 -5.91
N TYR A 33 -1.45 -16.97 -5.39
CA TYR A 33 -2.41 -16.38 -4.48
C TYR A 33 -1.71 -15.80 -3.24
N ARG A 34 -0.83 -16.58 -2.60
CA ARG A 34 -0.09 -16.12 -1.43
C ARG A 34 0.81 -14.93 -1.75
N GLU A 35 1.43 -14.93 -2.93
CA GLU A 35 2.27 -13.81 -3.35
C GLU A 35 1.45 -12.51 -3.45
N LEU A 36 0.29 -12.57 -4.08
CA LEU A 36 -0.59 -11.40 -4.22
C LEU A 36 -1.08 -10.89 -2.87
N VAL A 37 -1.45 -11.80 -1.96
CA VAL A 37 -1.85 -11.42 -0.59
C VAL A 37 -0.68 -10.76 0.13
N GLY A 38 0.54 -11.28 -0.05
CA GLY A 38 1.75 -10.68 0.54
C GLY A 38 2.01 -9.27 0.02
N VAL A 39 1.80 -9.03 -1.27
CA VAL A 39 1.93 -7.69 -1.86
C VAL A 39 0.94 -6.73 -1.21
N ILE A 40 -0.33 -7.14 -1.07
CA ILE A 40 -1.37 -6.30 -0.46
C ILE A 40 -1.01 -5.97 0.99
N ARG A 41 -0.58 -6.97 1.76
CA ARG A 41 -0.18 -6.76 3.16
C ARG A 41 1.03 -5.83 3.27
N GLY A 42 2.01 -6.00 2.39
CA GLY A 42 3.19 -5.14 2.38
C GLY A 42 2.84 -3.70 2.06
N LEU A 43 1.96 -3.46 1.10
CA LEU A 43 1.51 -2.12 0.73
C LEU A 43 0.68 -1.48 1.83
N ASP A 44 -0.19 -2.26 2.50
CA ASP A 44 -0.95 -1.75 3.64
C ASP A 44 -0.03 -1.35 4.78
N HIS A 45 0.99 -2.15 5.07
CA HIS A 45 1.99 -1.83 6.08
C HIS A 45 2.77 -0.56 5.71
N ALA A 46 3.19 -0.44 4.46
CA ALA A 46 3.89 0.74 3.98
C ALA A 46 3.04 2.00 4.12
N ASN A 47 1.75 1.92 3.81
CA ASN A 47 0.84 3.06 3.95
C ASN A 47 0.64 3.46 5.41
N LEU A 48 0.58 2.50 6.33
CA LEU A 48 0.53 2.81 7.77
C LEU A 48 1.78 3.52 8.23
N THR A 49 2.94 3.10 7.74
CA THR A 49 4.22 3.76 8.05
C THR A 49 4.23 5.20 7.53
N LEU A 50 3.71 5.42 6.32
CA LEU A 50 3.62 6.77 5.76
C LEU A 50 2.68 7.66 6.56
N GLN A 51 1.55 7.12 7.03
CA GLN A 51 0.63 7.87 7.86
C GLN A 51 1.25 8.27 9.20
N ASP A 52 1.98 7.35 9.83
CA ASP A 52 2.68 7.61 11.07
C ASP A 52 3.75 8.68 10.88
N PHE A 53 4.52 8.59 9.80
CA PHE A 53 5.52 9.59 9.45
C PHE A 53 4.89 10.97 9.26
N ALA A 54 3.77 11.03 8.54
CA ALA A 54 3.07 12.30 8.29
C ALA A 54 2.61 12.94 9.60
N LYS A 55 2.10 12.15 10.53
CA LYS A 55 1.69 12.65 11.85
C LYS A 55 2.85 13.20 12.64
N ARG A 56 3.99 12.51 12.61
CA ARG A 56 5.20 12.98 13.32
C ARG A 56 5.72 14.29 12.74
N MET A 57 5.71 14.41 11.42
CA MET A 57 6.13 15.66 10.78
C MET A 57 5.19 16.80 11.11
N GLU A 58 3.88 16.56 11.15
CA GLU A 58 2.89 17.55 11.55
C GLU A 58 3.13 18.02 12.98
N GLN A 59 3.40 17.10 13.91
CA GLN A 59 3.68 17.43 15.30
C GLN A 59 4.93 18.29 15.43
N LEU A 60 5.98 17.98 14.66
CA LEU A 60 7.20 18.77 14.67
C LEU A 60 6.97 20.20 14.17
N ASP A 61 6.14 20.34 13.14
CA ASP A 61 5.81 21.66 12.58
C ASP A 61 4.99 22.52 13.57
N ASN A 62 4.27 21.91 14.50
CA ASN A 62 3.41 22.58 15.46
C ASN A 62 4.14 22.94 16.77
N GLU A 63 5.39 22.52 16.93
CA GLU A 63 6.21 22.91 18.07
C GLU A 63 6.87 24.29 17.80
#